data_a1bf25975181aaf20a3701b9f2cd3d16
#
_entry.id   a1bf25975181aaf20a3701b9f2cd3d16
#
_cell.length_a   1.000
_cell.length_b   1.000
_cell.length_c   1.000
_cell.angle_alpha   90.00
_cell.angle_beta   90.00
_cell.angle_gamma   90.00
#
_symmetry.space_group_name_H-M   'P 1'
#
loop_
_entity.id
_entity.type
_entity.pdbx_description
1 polymer ?
#
loop_
_entity_poly.entity_id
_entity_poly.type
_entity_poly.pdbx_seq_one_letter_code
_entity_poly.pdbx_strand_id
1 'polypeptide(L)'
;MTAESNLKNAAEALSESEEISVLTAGISMRPMLREHKDIAVIRRKSGRLKRNDVPLYSRPGSEKFILHRILKVTPNGYVIRGDNLFKKEYDIKAENIVGVLRAFYRGGRYIDCEKSRGYKLYVFLNRASYPARYFWRGLIRPTLGKIKRLIIRKNY
;
A
#
# COMPACT_ATOMS: atom_id res chain seq x y z
N MET A 1 -16.70 -11.35 -12.03
CA MET A 1 -15.24 -11.60 -11.85
C MET A 1 -14.82 -10.82 -10.62
N THR A 2 -14.47 -11.49 -9.54
CA THR A 2 -14.12 -10.87 -8.24
C THR A 2 -12.70 -10.31 -8.31
N ALA A 3 -12.42 -9.24 -7.57
CA ALA A 3 -11.09 -8.62 -7.48
C ALA A 3 -9.99 -9.62 -7.04
N GLU A 4 -10.37 -10.72 -6.40
CA GLU A 4 -9.46 -11.81 -5.99
C GLU A 4 -8.98 -12.65 -7.18
N SER A 5 -9.83 -12.89 -8.20
CA SER A 5 -9.40 -13.61 -9.41
C SER A 5 -8.44 -12.78 -10.27
N ASN A 6 -8.56 -11.46 -10.26
CA ASN A 6 -7.68 -10.55 -11.03
C ASN A 6 -6.23 -10.52 -10.48
N LEU A 7 -6.03 -10.86 -9.21
CA LEU A 7 -4.71 -10.84 -8.61
C LEU A 7 -3.99 -12.19 -8.69
N LYS A 8 -4.70 -13.33 -8.74
CA LYS A 8 -4.08 -14.64 -8.97
C LYS A 8 -3.33 -14.70 -10.31
N ASN A 9 -3.86 -14.05 -11.32
CA ASN A 9 -3.27 -14.01 -12.65
C ASN A 9 -2.21 -12.90 -12.83
N ALA A 10 -1.96 -12.06 -11.81
CA ALA A 10 -1.04 -10.92 -11.94
C ALA A 10 0.42 -11.36 -12.20
N ALA A 11 0.86 -12.44 -11.57
CA ALA A 11 2.21 -12.97 -11.79
C ALA A 11 2.37 -13.57 -13.19
N GLU A 12 1.39 -14.34 -13.65
CA GLU A 12 1.34 -14.88 -15.02
C GLU A 12 1.27 -13.75 -16.04
N ALA A 13 0.35 -12.81 -15.86
CA ALA A 13 0.21 -11.66 -16.75
C ALA A 13 1.48 -10.81 -16.83
N LEU A 14 2.20 -10.64 -15.71
CA LEU A 14 3.51 -9.97 -15.69
C LEU A 14 4.63 -10.83 -16.27
N SER A 15 4.46 -12.15 -16.41
CA SER A 15 5.43 -12.98 -17.13
C SER A 15 5.33 -12.78 -18.66
N GLU A 16 4.14 -12.48 -19.15
CA GLU A 16 3.84 -12.31 -20.57
C GLU A 16 3.93 -10.83 -21.01
N SER A 17 3.68 -9.89 -20.10
CA SER A 17 3.65 -8.45 -20.36
C SER A 17 4.59 -7.68 -19.46
N GLU A 18 5.15 -6.57 -19.93
CA GLU A 18 5.96 -5.69 -19.09
C GLU A 18 5.14 -4.93 -18.05
N GLU A 19 3.89 -4.60 -18.38
CA GLU A 19 2.98 -3.85 -17.51
C GLU A 19 1.58 -4.47 -17.53
N ILE A 20 0.90 -4.45 -16.38
CA ILE A 20 -0.50 -4.83 -16.24
C ILE A 20 -1.28 -3.74 -15.51
N SER A 21 -2.57 -3.66 -15.78
CA SER A 21 -3.51 -2.77 -15.09
C SER A 21 -4.42 -3.55 -14.16
N VAL A 22 -4.45 -3.17 -12.88
CA VAL A 22 -5.21 -3.89 -11.85
C VAL A 22 -6.14 -2.94 -11.12
N LEU A 23 -7.42 -3.31 -11.00
CA LEU A 23 -8.36 -2.56 -10.16
C LEU A 23 -7.95 -2.71 -8.69
N THR A 24 -7.84 -1.58 -7.99
CA THR A 24 -7.40 -1.58 -6.61
C THR A 24 -8.46 -2.15 -5.67
N ALA A 25 -8.04 -3.02 -4.73
CA ALA A 25 -8.88 -3.58 -3.69
C ALA A 25 -8.28 -3.26 -2.31
N GLY A 26 -9.16 -3.08 -1.31
CA GLY A 26 -8.77 -2.81 0.05
C GLY A 26 -8.39 -1.35 0.32
N ILE A 27 -8.25 -1.05 1.61
CA ILE A 27 -8.07 0.33 2.11
C ILE A 27 -6.64 0.62 2.58
N SER A 28 -5.72 -0.35 2.47
CA SER A 28 -4.38 -0.27 3.04
C SER A 28 -3.52 0.85 2.44
N MET A 29 -3.76 1.21 1.18
CA MET A 29 -3.03 2.25 0.46
C MET A 29 -3.80 3.59 0.35
N ARG A 30 -4.90 3.77 1.07
CA ARG A 30 -5.57 5.08 1.15
C ARG A 30 -4.67 6.12 1.82
N PRO A 31 -4.75 7.38 1.42
CA PRO A 31 -5.56 7.98 0.36
C PRO A 31 -4.96 7.86 -1.04
N MET A 32 -3.77 7.25 -1.20
CA MET A 32 -3.08 7.17 -2.48
C MET A 32 -3.85 6.35 -3.51
N LEU A 33 -4.36 5.18 -3.13
CA LEU A 33 -5.20 4.33 -3.97
C LEU A 33 -6.54 4.13 -3.31
N ARG A 34 -7.61 4.38 -4.05
CA ARG A 34 -8.99 4.25 -3.58
C ARG A 34 -9.57 2.93 -4.08
N GLU A 35 -10.02 2.15 -3.14
CA GLU A 35 -10.63 0.84 -3.38
C GLU A 35 -11.74 0.91 -4.42
N HIS A 36 -11.70 0.01 -5.42
CA HIS A 36 -12.65 -0.13 -6.52
C HIS A 36 -12.89 1.14 -7.36
N LYS A 37 -11.99 2.12 -7.27
CA LYS A 37 -12.11 3.41 -8.00
C LYS A 37 -10.87 3.77 -8.80
N ASP A 38 -9.71 3.38 -8.32
CA ASP A 38 -8.43 3.67 -8.96
C ASP A 38 -7.89 2.39 -9.61
N ILE A 39 -7.19 2.52 -10.73
CA ILE A 39 -6.54 1.41 -11.43
C ILE A 39 -5.04 1.57 -11.26
N ALA A 40 -4.40 0.57 -10.68
CA ALA A 40 -2.94 0.54 -10.53
C ALA A 40 -2.29 -0.04 -11.80
N VAL A 41 -1.30 0.64 -12.31
CA VAL A 41 -0.44 0.16 -13.41
C VAL A 41 0.82 -0.41 -12.77
N ILE A 42 0.99 -1.70 -12.88
CA ILE A 42 2.11 -2.46 -12.30
C ILE A 42 3.06 -2.85 -13.40
N ARG A 43 4.33 -2.48 -13.25
CA ARG A 43 5.41 -2.91 -14.13
C ARG A 43 6.12 -4.11 -13.52
N ARG A 44 6.58 -5.05 -14.37
CA ARG A 44 7.44 -6.16 -13.97
C ARG A 44 8.64 -5.63 -13.16
N LYS A 45 8.98 -6.30 -12.09
CA LYS A 45 10.14 -5.93 -11.28
C LYS A 45 11.41 -6.17 -12.08
N SER A 46 12.26 -5.16 -12.17
CA SER A 46 13.62 -5.25 -12.69
C SER A 46 14.61 -4.77 -11.63
N GLY A 47 15.52 -5.65 -11.21
CA GLY A 47 16.54 -5.31 -10.23
C GLY A 47 16.03 -5.09 -8.80
N ARG A 48 16.86 -4.41 -8.01
CA ARG A 48 16.57 -4.12 -6.58
C ARG A 48 15.71 -2.87 -6.46
N LEU A 49 14.62 -2.98 -5.72
CA LEU A 49 13.73 -1.86 -5.45
C LEU A 49 14.34 -0.92 -4.39
N LYS A 50 13.89 0.32 -4.41
CA LYS A 50 14.36 1.39 -3.52
C LYS A 50 13.28 1.82 -2.54
N ARG A 51 13.67 2.60 -1.57
CA ARG A 51 12.75 3.23 -0.62
C ARG A 51 11.69 4.05 -1.34
N ASN A 52 10.46 3.98 -0.88
CA ASN A 52 9.23 4.57 -1.41
C ASN A 52 8.63 3.87 -2.63
N ASP A 53 9.29 2.91 -3.25
CA ASP A 53 8.64 2.06 -4.24
C ASP A 53 7.47 1.31 -3.58
N VAL A 54 6.48 0.96 -4.40
CA VAL A 54 5.28 0.24 -3.97
C VAL A 54 5.24 -1.10 -4.70
N PRO A 55 5.88 -2.16 -4.14
CA PRO A 55 5.86 -3.48 -4.73
C PRO A 55 4.47 -4.11 -4.70
N LEU A 56 4.18 -4.91 -5.73
CA LEU A 56 3.17 -5.95 -5.74
C LEU A 56 3.84 -7.25 -5.30
N TYR A 57 3.45 -7.75 -4.14
CA TYR A 57 4.08 -8.93 -3.51
C TYR A 57 3.05 -9.85 -2.89
N SER A 58 3.42 -11.11 -2.67
CA SER A 58 2.68 -12.07 -1.87
C SER A 58 3.41 -12.35 -0.56
N ARG A 59 2.66 -12.71 0.49
CA ARG A 59 3.24 -13.25 1.72
C ARG A 59 3.56 -14.74 1.53
N PRO A 60 4.59 -15.26 2.22
CA PRO A 60 4.85 -16.69 2.22
C PRO A 60 3.58 -17.49 2.59
N GLY A 61 3.23 -18.48 1.77
CA GLY A 61 2.03 -19.31 1.96
C GLY A 61 0.69 -18.63 1.62
N SER A 62 0.72 -17.46 0.96
CA SER A 62 -0.49 -16.75 0.54
C SER A 62 -0.48 -16.50 -0.96
N GLU A 63 -1.58 -16.83 -1.62
CA GLU A 63 -1.79 -16.51 -3.03
C GLU A 63 -2.27 -15.05 -3.26
N LYS A 64 -2.53 -14.31 -2.16
CA LYS A 64 -3.02 -12.94 -2.25
C LYS A 64 -1.88 -11.96 -2.50
N PHE A 65 -1.97 -11.20 -3.57
CA PHE A 65 -1.06 -10.10 -3.85
C PHE A 65 -1.48 -8.82 -3.13
N ILE A 66 -0.47 -8.08 -2.66
CA ILE A 66 -0.62 -6.89 -1.82
C ILE A 66 0.25 -5.79 -2.40
N LEU A 67 -0.28 -4.57 -2.41
CA LEU A 67 0.47 -3.35 -2.71
C LEU A 67 0.75 -2.61 -1.42
N HIS A 68 2.02 -2.54 -0.98
CA HIS A 68 2.46 -1.73 0.16
C HIS A 68 3.76 -1.00 -0.17
N ARG A 69 4.09 0.04 0.58
CA ARG A 69 5.25 0.89 0.33
C ARG A 69 6.49 0.43 1.07
N ILE A 70 7.64 0.42 0.39
CA ILE A 70 8.95 0.18 1.00
C ILE A 70 9.32 1.36 1.91
N LEU A 71 9.51 1.08 3.18
CA LEU A 71 9.99 2.03 4.19
C LEU A 71 11.51 1.99 4.33
N LYS A 72 12.09 0.78 4.23
CA LYS A 72 13.52 0.54 4.37
C LYS A 72 13.93 -0.65 3.51
N VAL A 73 15.08 -0.53 2.89
CA VAL A 73 15.79 -1.63 2.21
C VAL A 73 16.79 -2.20 3.20
N THR A 74 16.82 -3.52 3.36
CA THR A 74 17.75 -4.24 4.23
C THR A 74 18.62 -5.20 3.40
N PRO A 75 19.71 -5.73 3.92
CA PRO A 75 20.50 -6.73 3.19
C PRO A 75 19.67 -7.92 2.73
N ASN A 76 18.74 -8.38 3.56
CA ASN A 76 17.96 -9.60 3.34
C ASN A 76 16.58 -9.37 2.72
N GLY A 77 16.21 -8.13 2.40
CA GLY A 77 14.89 -7.82 1.83
C GLY A 77 14.39 -6.41 2.10
N TYR A 78 13.11 -6.30 2.42
CA TYR A 78 12.42 -5.02 2.55
C TYR A 78 11.57 -4.97 3.81
N VAL A 79 11.52 -3.79 4.43
CA VAL A 79 10.50 -3.43 5.42
C VAL A 79 9.43 -2.61 4.70
N ILE A 80 8.20 -3.09 4.70
CA ILE A 80 7.11 -2.49 3.94
C ILE A 80 5.88 -2.23 4.82
N ARG A 81 5.01 -1.35 4.37
CA ARG A 81 3.78 -0.98 5.06
C ARG A 81 2.79 -0.32 4.11
N GLY A 82 1.49 -0.59 4.29
CA GLY A 82 0.44 0.19 3.64
C GLY A 82 0.41 1.64 4.14
N ASP A 83 0.13 2.59 3.25
CA ASP A 83 0.12 4.02 3.56
C ASP A 83 -0.91 4.39 4.65
N ASN A 84 -1.98 3.61 4.77
CA ASN A 84 -3.04 3.77 5.79
C ASN A 84 -2.87 2.84 7.01
N LEU A 85 -1.84 2.01 7.03
CA LEU A 85 -1.60 1.05 8.10
C LEU A 85 -0.54 1.53 9.08
N PHE A 86 -0.55 0.98 10.30
CA PHE A 86 0.49 1.18 11.31
C PHE A 86 1.42 -0.03 11.41
N LYS A 87 0.89 -1.23 11.18
CA LYS A 87 1.68 -2.46 11.22
C LYS A 87 2.65 -2.50 10.05
N LYS A 88 3.92 -2.71 10.37
CA LYS A 88 4.98 -2.95 9.39
C LYS A 88 5.10 -4.44 9.12
N GLU A 89 5.53 -4.78 7.93
CA GLU A 89 5.92 -6.13 7.54
C GLU A 89 7.43 -6.12 7.29
N TYR A 90 8.10 -7.09 7.88
CA TYR A 90 9.56 -7.20 7.87
C TYR A 90 9.98 -8.37 6.98
N ASP A 91 11.21 -8.32 6.50
CA ASP A 91 11.89 -9.41 5.79
C ASP A 91 11.14 -9.92 4.54
N ILE A 92 10.44 -9.00 3.87
CA ILE A 92 9.83 -9.32 2.57
C ILE A 92 10.95 -9.48 1.55
N LYS A 93 11.15 -10.71 1.10
CA LYS A 93 12.23 -11.05 0.18
C LYS A 93 11.92 -10.60 -1.24
N ALA A 94 12.98 -10.41 -2.02
CA ALA A 94 12.87 -10.00 -3.41
C ALA A 94 12.10 -11.01 -4.29
N GLU A 95 12.17 -12.28 -3.96
CA GLU A 95 11.47 -13.39 -4.64
C GLU A 95 9.94 -13.34 -4.48
N ASN A 96 9.47 -12.75 -3.39
CA ASN A 96 8.03 -12.58 -3.15
C ASN A 96 7.41 -11.43 -3.94
N ILE A 97 8.23 -10.61 -4.63
CA ILE A 97 7.80 -9.41 -5.35
C ILE A 97 7.74 -9.71 -6.84
N VAL A 98 6.57 -9.60 -7.44
CA VAL A 98 6.34 -9.85 -8.87
C VAL A 98 6.39 -8.57 -9.70
N GLY A 99 6.04 -7.43 -9.13
CA GLY A 99 6.01 -6.16 -9.85
C GLY A 99 6.12 -4.95 -8.93
N VAL A 100 6.10 -3.75 -9.52
CA VAL A 100 6.16 -2.47 -8.81
C VAL A 100 5.17 -1.48 -9.44
N LEU A 101 4.49 -0.70 -8.61
CA LEU A 101 3.58 0.35 -9.06
C LEU A 101 4.35 1.40 -9.87
N ARG A 102 4.01 1.51 -11.15
CA ARG A 102 4.58 2.46 -12.10
C ARG A 102 3.76 3.74 -12.17
N ALA A 103 2.44 3.58 -12.19
CA ALA A 103 1.48 4.66 -12.29
C ALA A 103 0.11 4.20 -11.76
N PHE A 104 -0.83 5.11 -11.71
CA PHE A 104 -2.24 4.77 -11.45
C PHE A 104 -3.18 5.76 -12.12
N TYR A 105 -4.38 5.28 -12.44
CA TYR A 105 -5.47 6.14 -12.92
C TYR A 105 -6.36 6.54 -11.75
N ARG A 106 -6.66 7.84 -11.66
CA ARG A 106 -7.59 8.42 -10.69
C ARG A 106 -8.56 9.35 -11.37
N GLY A 107 -9.84 8.96 -11.42
CA GLY A 107 -10.86 9.77 -12.09
C GLY A 107 -10.48 10.06 -13.55
N GLY A 108 -9.99 9.07 -14.28
CA GLY A 108 -9.56 9.19 -15.67
C GLY A 108 -8.15 9.81 -15.87
N ARG A 109 -7.55 10.38 -14.82
CA ARG A 109 -6.20 10.99 -14.93
C ARG A 109 -5.13 9.94 -14.67
N TYR A 110 -4.17 9.84 -15.58
CA TYR A 110 -2.94 9.06 -15.43
C TYR A 110 -1.95 9.79 -14.54
N ILE A 111 -1.49 9.16 -13.47
CA ILE A 111 -0.53 9.71 -12.52
C ILE A 111 0.70 8.79 -12.50
N ASP A 112 1.76 9.27 -13.11
CA ASP A 112 3.06 8.59 -13.15
C ASP A 112 3.79 8.77 -11.82
N CYS A 113 4.17 7.66 -11.17
CA CYS A 113 4.81 7.69 -9.85
C CYS A 113 6.24 8.24 -9.88
N GLU A 114 6.93 8.15 -11.03
CA GLU A 114 8.30 8.66 -11.17
C GLU A 114 8.32 10.14 -11.56
N LYS A 115 7.38 10.58 -12.40
CA LYS A 115 7.39 11.95 -12.98
C LYS A 115 6.54 12.93 -12.20
N SER A 116 5.43 12.51 -11.61
CA SER A 116 4.47 13.39 -10.94
C SER A 116 5.03 14.07 -9.69
N ARG A 117 5.12 15.41 -9.74
CA ARG A 117 5.48 16.23 -8.55
C ARG A 117 4.47 16.08 -7.43
N GLY A 118 3.18 16.01 -7.75
CA GLY A 118 2.11 15.82 -6.78
C GLY A 118 2.21 14.47 -6.04
N TYR A 119 2.55 13.40 -6.76
CA TYR A 119 2.80 12.10 -6.13
C TYR A 119 4.03 12.15 -5.20
N LYS A 120 5.13 12.78 -5.62
CA LYS A 120 6.33 12.92 -4.78
C LYS A 120 6.03 13.73 -3.51
N LEU A 121 5.29 14.82 -3.63
CA LEU A 121 4.83 15.61 -2.48
C LEU A 121 3.94 14.78 -1.55
N TYR A 122 2.99 14.01 -2.10
CA TYR A 122 2.17 13.09 -1.33
C TYR A 122 3.02 12.10 -0.52
N VAL A 123 4.01 11.45 -1.14
CA VAL A 123 4.90 10.50 -0.48
C VAL A 123 5.67 11.16 0.67
N PHE A 124 6.16 12.36 0.46
CA PHE A 124 6.84 13.15 1.49
C PHE A 124 5.91 13.45 2.67
N LEU A 125 4.72 14.00 2.40
CA LEU A 125 3.73 14.35 3.43
C LEU A 125 3.21 13.12 4.18
N ASN A 126 2.96 12.02 3.49
CA ASN A 126 2.53 10.76 4.11
C ASN A 126 3.57 10.25 5.11
N ARG A 127 4.86 10.38 4.80
CA ARG A 127 5.95 9.99 5.71
C ARG A 127 6.09 10.96 6.88
N ALA A 128 6.09 12.26 6.60
CA ALA A 128 6.23 13.30 7.63
C ALA A 128 5.08 13.28 8.64
N SER A 129 3.85 13.05 8.17
CA SER A 129 2.66 12.99 9.04
C SER A 129 2.49 11.67 9.80
N TYR A 130 3.29 10.64 9.50
CA TYR A 130 3.11 9.31 10.10
C TYR A 130 3.20 9.32 11.64
N PRO A 131 4.20 9.96 12.30
CA PRO A 131 4.29 9.99 13.76
C PRO A 131 3.04 10.62 14.40
N ALA A 132 2.57 11.73 13.84
CA ALA A 132 1.36 12.41 14.35
C ALA A 132 0.11 11.54 14.17
N ARG A 133 -0.06 10.88 13.02
CA ARG A 133 -1.17 9.96 12.77
C ARG A 133 -1.10 8.73 13.66
N TYR A 134 0.08 8.20 13.92
CA TYR A 134 0.30 7.07 14.83
C TYR A 134 -0.11 7.43 16.26
N PHE A 135 0.35 8.58 16.75
CA PHE A 135 0.01 9.09 18.07
C PHE A 135 -1.50 9.32 18.21
N TRP A 136 -2.12 10.02 17.24
CA TRP A 136 -3.55 10.32 17.26
C TRP A 136 -4.43 9.06 17.21
N ARG A 137 -4.21 8.19 16.24
CA ARG A 137 -5.04 6.98 16.05
C ARG A 137 -4.70 5.86 17.02
N GLY A 138 -3.43 5.75 17.42
CA GLY A 138 -2.97 4.67 18.29
C GLY A 138 -3.20 4.91 19.77
N LEU A 139 -3.01 6.16 20.24
CA LEU A 139 -3.14 6.50 21.66
C LEU A 139 -4.40 7.32 21.99
N ILE A 140 -4.66 8.39 21.25
CA ILE A 140 -5.69 9.36 21.65
C ILE A 140 -7.09 8.85 21.34
N ARG A 141 -7.35 8.37 20.12
CA ARG A 141 -8.68 7.94 19.70
C ARG A 141 -9.28 6.79 20.56
N PRO A 142 -8.52 5.72 20.91
CA PRO A 142 -9.02 4.67 21.79
C PRO A 142 -9.32 5.15 23.19
N THR A 143 -8.49 6.05 23.74
CA THR A 143 -8.69 6.60 25.10
C THR A 143 -9.93 7.49 25.17
N LEU A 144 -10.11 8.38 24.18
CA LEU A 144 -11.34 9.20 24.09
C LEU A 144 -12.60 8.33 23.95
N GLY A 145 -12.54 7.23 23.20
CA GLY A 145 -13.64 6.28 23.06
C GLY A 145 -13.99 5.57 24.38
N LYS A 146 -12.98 5.24 25.18
CA LYS A 146 -13.19 4.66 26.54
C LYS A 146 -13.81 5.67 27.48
N ILE A 147 -13.30 6.90 27.51
CA ILE A 147 -13.83 8.00 28.34
C ILE A 147 -15.29 8.29 28.00
N LYS A 148 -15.62 8.41 26.70
CA LYS A 148 -17.00 8.63 26.25
C LYS A 148 -17.95 7.53 26.72
N ARG A 149 -17.54 6.25 26.66
CA ARG A 149 -18.35 5.13 27.14
C ARG A 149 -18.56 5.16 28.67
N LEU A 150 -17.54 5.57 29.42
CA LEU A 150 -17.64 5.70 30.87
C LEU A 150 -18.60 6.81 31.28
N ILE A 151 -18.57 7.96 30.60
CA ILE A 151 -19.46 9.09 30.84
C ILE A 151 -20.92 8.70 30.53
N ILE A 152 -21.17 8.04 29.38
CA ILE A 152 -22.52 7.61 29.00
C ILE A 152 -23.07 6.60 30.02
N ARG A 153 -22.23 5.67 30.49
CA ARG A 153 -22.63 4.64 31.47
C ARG A 153 -22.93 5.19 32.88
N LYS A 154 -22.43 6.37 33.21
CA LYS A 154 -22.64 7.02 34.51
C LYS A 154 -23.94 7.87 34.56
N ASN A 155 -24.53 8.15 33.41
CA ASN A 155 -25.72 8.97 33.23
C ASN A 155 -27.00 8.11 33.00
N TYR A 156 -26.91 6.80 33.16
CA TYR A 156 -27.99 5.82 33.22
C TYR A 156 -27.85 5.00 34.50
#